data_7f1f8b34c9339b141d737081b11a71e7
#
_entry.id   7f1f8b34c9339b141d737081b11a71e7
#
_cell.length_a   1.000
_cell.length_b   1.000
_cell.length_c   1.000
_cell.angle_alpha   90.00
_cell.angle_beta   90.00
_cell.angle_gamma   90.00
#
_symmetry.space_group_name_H-M   'P 1'
#
loop_
_entity.id
_entity.type
_entity.pdbx_description
1 polymer ?
#
loop_
_entity_poly.entity_id
_entity_poly.type
_entity_poly.pdbx_seq_one_letter_code
_entity_poly.pdbx_strand_id
1 'polypeptide(L)'
;MTKERFKELMQPIADGLFGKQKPYHMQQGTPPVVRPVGMIVEDLCAISDDEWAKYAFSREPLNGKFTEEQRVELTRKAMACGREYAERVVKEHGVRDPEKLAEKLGMKVDYPRMPQSTDRVLFAEFREPNKIHIYMDGVDKGEVLFAEPGVRHALTAQLDIKKLLLGHELFHWVEEKYRKEIWTRTYRLRLWEVGPVHNDSTVMVLGEIAAMAFTQALNNLHYSPYVMDAYLVYGYSPEAASALYEEMMTFAGRTPRLPEEPEPAE
;
A
#
# COMPACT_ATOMS: atom_id res chain seq x y z
N MET A 1 -3.79 9.32 27.85
CA MET A 1 -3.91 9.61 26.42
C MET A 1 -5.37 9.44 26.04
N THR A 2 -6.04 10.48 25.55
CA THR A 2 -7.47 10.42 25.21
C THR A 2 -7.66 9.61 23.91
N LYS A 3 -8.86 8.99 23.74
CA LYS A 3 -9.20 8.22 22.52
C LYS A 3 -9.05 9.05 21.23
N GLU A 4 -9.29 10.35 21.29
CA GLU A 4 -9.13 11.28 20.16
C GLU A 4 -7.67 11.46 19.78
N ARG A 5 -6.77 11.66 20.73
CA ARG A 5 -5.33 11.81 20.50
C ARG A 5 -4.68 10.52 19.99
N PHE A 6 -5.21 9.37 20.40
CA PHE A 6 -4.82 8.07 19.84
C PHE A 6 -5.29 7.93 18.38
N LYS A 7 -6.50 8.39 18.09
CA LYS A 7 -7.08 8.38 16.73
C LYS A 7 -6.33 9.31 15.78
N GLU A 8 -5.90 10.50 16.25
CA GLU A 8 -5.07 11.44 15.49
C GLU A 8 -3.66 10.90 15.22
N LEU A 9 -3.04 10.22 16.20
CA LEU A 9 -1.73 9.57 16.05
C LEU A 9 -1.78 8.35 15.09
N MET A 10 -2.92 7.68 15.04
CA MET A 10 -3.12 6.48 14.22
C MET A 10 -3.58 6.80 12.79
N GLN A 11 -4.04 8.03 12.53
CA GLN A 11 -4.54 8.47 11.22
C GLN A 11 -3.50 8.40 10.10
N PRO A 12 -2.20 8.69 10.32
CA PRO A 12 -1.18 8.56 9.28
C PRO A 12 -0.92 7.15 8.77
N ILE A 13 -1.25 6.14 9.57
CA ILE A 13 -0.96 4.73 9.27
C ILE A 13 -2.10 4.10 8.46
N ALA A 14 -3.34 4.56 8.71
CA ALA A 14 -4.51 4.17 7.94
C ALA A 14 -4.52 4.80 6.53
N ASP A 15 -3.55 5.66 6.23
CA ASP A 15 -3.49 6.47 5.02
C ASP A 15 -2.48 5.93 3.97
N GLY A 16 -2.12 4.64 4.03
CA GLY A 16 -1.33 3.95 3.01
C GLY A 16 -2.10 3.74 1.70
N LEU A 17 -1.61 2.88 0.81
CA LEU A 17 -2.10 2.65 -0.55
C LEU A 17 -3.64 2.63 -0.69
N PHE A 18 -4.33 2.12 0.32
CA PHE A 18 -5.77 1.95 0.34
C PHE A 18 -6.46 2.75 1.45
N GLY A 19 -5.69 3.51 2.24
CA GLY A 19 -6.18 4.39 3.29
C GLY A 19 -6.32 5.85 2.85
N LYS A 20 -6.54 6.72 3.83
CA LYS A 20 -6.65 8.18 3.62
C LYS A 20 -5.26 8.76 3.36
N GLN A 21 -4.91 9.00 2.13
CA GLN A 21 -3.68 9.72 1.82
C GLN A 21 -3.78 11.16 2.35
N LYS A 22 -2.80 11.58 3.14
CA LYS A 22 -2.65 13.00 3.46
C LYS A 22 -2.29 13.72 2.17
N PRO A 23 -2.87 14.90 1.92
CA PRO A 23 -2.41 15.73 0.82
C PRO A 23 -0.88 15.88 0.96
N TYR A 24 -0.16 15.61 -0.11
CA TYR A 24 1.27 15.87 -0.17
C TYR A 24 1.48 17.35 0.17
N HIS A 25 2.13 17.61 1.31
CA HIS A 25 2.58 18.97 1.62
C HIS A 25 3.71 19.28 0.64
N MET A 26 3.36 19.92 -0.48
CA MET A 26 4.37 20.58 -1.30
C MET A 26 5.20 21.46 -0.37
N GLN A 27 6.44 21.09 -0.16
CA GLN A 27 7.38 22.01 0.45
C GLN A 27 7.35 23.25 -0.41
N GLN A 28 7.18 24.42 0.18
CA GLN A 28 7.23 25.71 -0.51
C GLN A 28 8.60 25.82 -1.18
N GLY A 29 8.68 25.41 -2.43
CA GLY A 29 9.89 25.26 -3.23
C GLY A 29 9.51 25.09 -4.69
N THR A 30 10.46 24.79 -5.53
CA THR A 30 10.30 24.55 -6.96
C THR A 30 9.15 23.54 -7.23
N PRO A 31 8.26 23.80 -8.21
CA PRO A 31 7.23 22.85 -8.60
C PRO A 31 7.87 21.49 -8.91
N PRO A 32 7.24 20.37 -8.53
CA PRO A 32 7.76 19.06 -8.84
C PRO A 32 7.85 18.88 -10.37
N VAL A 33 8.91 18.25 -10.83
CA VAL A 33 9.05 17.87 -12.23
C VAL A 33 8.02 16.78 -12.54
N VAL A 34 7.04 17.09 -13.38
CA VAL A 34 6.02 16.13 -13.78
C VAL A 34 6.65 15.06 -14.70
N ARG A 35 6.45 13.80 -14.36
CA ARG A 35 6.98 12.64 -15.07
C ARG A 35 5.88 11.87 -15.76
N PRO A 36 6.14 11.26 -16.93
CA PRO A 36 5.21 10.33 -17.55
C PRO A 36 4.89 9.16 -16.62
N VAL A 37 3.62 8.76 -16.56
CA VAL A 37 3.17 7.67 -15.67
C VAL A 37 3.88 6.34 -15.96
N GLY A 38 4.17 6.07 -17.24
CA GLY A 38 4.92 4.87 -17.66
C GLY A 38 6.31 4.80 -17.03
N MET A 39 7.04 5.94 -16.99
CA MET A 39 8.35 6.04 -16.33
C MET A 39 8.25 5.77 -14.83
N ILE A 40 7.27 6.40 -14.17
CA ILE A 40 7.03 6.21 -12.73
C ILE A 40 6.82 4.73 -12.41
N VAL A 41 5.94 4.08 -13.15
CA VAL A 41 5.57 2.68 -12.90
C VAL A 41 6.73 1.74 -13.19
N GLU A 42 7.47 1.95 -14.28
CA GLU A 42 8.64 1.15 -14.65
C GLU A 42 9.70 1.17 -13.53
N ASP A 43 10.06 2.36 -13.04
CA ASP A 43 11.05 2.50 -11.98
C ASP A 43 10.59 1.88 -10.66
N LEU A 44 9.33 2.10 -10.28
CA LEU A 44 8.78 1.56 -9.04
C LEU A 44 8.63 0.03 -9.08
N CYS A 45 8.32 -0.56 -10.23
CA CYS A 45 8.29 -2.02 -10.41
C CYS A 45 9.67 -2.66 -10.23
N ALA A 46 10.75 -1.93 -10.45
CA ALA A 46 12.10 -2.41 -10.28
C ALA A 46 12.62 -2.37 -8.82
N ILE A 47 11.86 -1.78 -7.88
CA ILE A 47 12.21 -1.72 -6.46
C ILE A 47 12.00 -3.10 -5.83
N SER A 48 13.03 -3.62 -5.17
CA SER A 48 12.98 -4.90 -4.47
C SER A 48 12.21 -4.81 -3.13
N ASP A 49 11.80 -5.96 -2.62
CA ASP A 49 11.08 -6.07 -1.35
C ASP A 49 11.83 -5.41 -0.19
N ASP A 50 13.15 -5.55 -0.11
CA ASP A 50 13.96 -4.96 0.95
C ASP A 50 14.06 -3.43 0.82
N GLU A 51 14.13 -2.91 -0.39
CA GLU A 51 14.20 -1.47 -0.64
C GLU A 51 12.89 -0.77 -0.26
N TRP A 52 11.75 -1.46 -0.32
CA TRP A 52 10.48 -0.94 0.14
C TRP A 52 10.39 -0.73 1.66
N ALA A 53 11.28 -1.34 2.44
CA ALA A 53 11.23 -1.29 3.91
C ALA A 53 11.22 0.14 4.47
N LYS A 54 12.08 1.02 3.97
CA LYS A 54 12.15 2.42 4.44
C LYS A 54 10.89 3.21 4.11
N TYR A 55 10.37 3.02 2.89
CA TYR A 55 9.12 3.67 2.47
C TYR A 55 7.94 3.20 3.33
N ALA A 56 7.78 1.90 3.51
CA ALA A 56 6.74 1.35 4.37
C ALA A 56 6.83 1.92 5.80
N PHE A 57 8.02 1.85 6.41
CA PHE A 57 8.23 2.35 7.77
C PHE A 57 8.16 3.87 7.91
N SER A 58 8.25 4.65 6.83
CA SER A 58 8.08 6.11 6.91
C SER A 58 6.72 6.52 7.47
N ARG A 59 5.73 5.65 7.36
CA ARG A 59 4.37 5.84 7.87
C ARG A 59 4.14 5.28 9.27
N GLU A 60 5.14 4.60 9.86
CA GLU A 60 5.05 4.04 11.20
C GLU A 60 5.37 5.12 12.26
N PRO A 61 4.47 5.44 13.22
CA PRO A 61 4.75 6.41 14.27
C PRO A 61 5.95 6.06 15.14
N LEU A 62 6.27 4.78 15.26
CA LEU A 62 7.43 4.29 16.02
C LEU A 62 8.68 4.13 15.15
N ASN A 63 8.68 4.64 13.91
CA ASN A 63 9.78 4.48 12.96
C ASN A 63 11.15 4.83 13.54
N GLY A 64 11.24 5.90 14.36
CA GLY A 64 12.47 6.31 15.04
C GLY A 64 13.00 5.34 16.10
N LYS A 65 12.27 4.25 16.42
CA LYS A 65 12.71 3.21 17.34
C LYS A 65 13.43 2.04 16.67
N PHE A 66 13.47 2.01 15.34
CA PHE A 66 14.04 0.91 14.57
C PHE A 66 15.33 1.32 13.87
N THR A 67 16.32 0.43 13.86
CA THR A 67 17.49 0.55 12.97
C THR A 67 17.09 0.18 11.53
N GLU A 68 17.97 0.42 10.57
CA GLU A 68 17.75 0.06 9.18
C GLU A 68 17.60 -1.46 9.02
N GLU A 69 18.48 -2.22 9.66
CA GLU A 69 18.47 -3.67 9.64
C GLU A 69 17.18 -4.25 10.23
N GLN A 70 16.70 -3.66 11.33
CA GLN A 70 15.44 -4.05 11.95
C GLN A 70 14.24 -3.80 11.02
N ARG A 71 14.22 -2.67 10.30
CA ARG A 71 13.16 -2.40 9.31
C ARG A 71 13.14 -3.46 8.22
N VAL A 72 14.28 -3.79 7.66
CA VAL A 72 14.41 -4.83 6.62
C VAL A 72 13.98 -6.20 7.16
N GLU A 73 14.46 -6.59 8.35
CA GLU A 73 14.08 -7.86 8.98
C GLU A 73 12.58 -7.97 9.23
N LEU A 74 11.98 -6.92 9.81
CA LEU A 74 10.54 -6.88 10.10
C LEU A 74 9.70 -6.85 8.83
N THR A 75 10.17 -6.14 7.79
CA THR A 75 9.54 -6.16 6.46
C THR A 75 9.52 -7.57 5.89
N ARG A 76 10.65 -8.27 5.88
CA ARG A 76 10.73 -9.66 5.39
C ARG A 76 9.77 -10.59 6.15
N LYS A 77 9.69 -10.45 7.48
CA LYS A 77 8.76 -11.25 8.32
C LYS A 77 7.30 -10.93 8.03
N ALA A 78 6.96 -9.66 7.88
CA ALA A 78 5.60 -9.24 7.54
C ALA A 78 5.19 -9.73 6.15
N MET A 79 6.08 -9.62 5.17
CA MET A 79 5.83 -10.14 3.81
C MET A 79 5.68 -11.66 3.79
N ALA A 80 6.53 -12.39 4.54
CA ALA A 80 6.39 -13.84 4.68
C ALA A 80 5.04 -14.22 5.30
N CYS A 81 4.60 -13.50 6.33
CA CYS A 81 3.29 -13.67 6.95
C CYS A 81 2.17 -13.43 5.93
N GLY A 82 2.22 -12.35 5.16
CA GLY A 82 1.20 -12.07 4.13
C GLY A 82 1.11 -13.17 3.07
N ARG A 83 2.25 -13.63 2.56
CA ARG A 83 2.31 -14.74 1.59
C ARG A 83 1.79 -16.06 2.18
N GLU A 84 2.17 -16.38 3.41
CA GLU A 84 1.70 -17.59 4.12
C GLU A 84 0.17 -17.60 4.22
N TYR A 85 -0.41 -16.48 4.66
CA TYR A 85 -1.87 -16.39 4.79
C TYR A 85 -2.59 -16.34 3.46
N ALA A 86 -1.99 -15.82 2.39
CA ALA A 86 -2.56 -15.95 1.04
C ALA A 86 -2.67 -17.42 0.61
N GLU A 87 -1.60 -18.20 0.77
CA GLU A 87 -1.64 -19.63 0.44
C GLU A 87 -2.56 -20.42 1.38
N ARG A 88 -2.63 -20.05 2.65
CA ARG A 88 -3.54 -20.69 3.62
C ARG A 88 -5.00 -20.51 3.21
N VAL A 89 -5.45 -19.29 2.93
CA VAL A 89 -6.85 -19.06 2.54
C VAL A 89 -7.19 -19.66 1.18
N VAL A 90 -6.25 -19.64 0.24
CA VAL A 90 -6.40 -20.33 -1.05
C VAL A 90 -6.58 -21.83 -0.85
N LYS A 91 -5.79 -22.45 0.01
CA LYS A 91 -5.88 -23.88 0.33
C LYS A 91 -7.19 -24.22 1.06
N GLU A 92 -7.60 -23.38 2.01
CA GLU A 92 -8.82 -23.59 2.79
C GLU A 92 -10.09 -23.46 1.95
N HIS A 93 -10.12 -22.53 0.98
CA HIS A 93 -11.32 -22.19 0.21
C HIS A 93 -11.29 -22.69 -1.24
N GLY A 94 -10.16 -23.22 -1.72
CA GLY A 94 -10.02 -23.78 -3.07
C GLY A 94 -10.06 -22.76 -4.19
N VAL A 95 -9.80 -21.46 -3.91
CA VAL A 95 -9.90 -20.37 -4.88
C VAL A 95 -8.87 -19.29 -4.61
N ARG A 96 -8.23 -18.80 -5.69
CA ARG A 96 -7.22 -17.71 -5.62
C ARG A 96 -7.79 -16.36 -6.06
N ASP A 97 -8.80 -16.38 -6.94
CA ASP A 97 -9.42 -15.15 -7.43
C ASP A 97 -10.01 -14.32 -6.27
N PRO A 98 -9.63 -13.05 -6.10
CA PRO A 98 -10.06 -12.24 -4.94
C PRO A 98 -11.57 -12.08 -4.83
N GLU A 99 -12.31 -11.95 -5.94
CA GLU A 99 -13.76 -11.78 -5.92
C GLU A 99 -14.45 -13.06 -5.45
N LYS A 100 -14.05 -14.20 -6.00
CA LYS A 100 -14.57 -15.51 -5.57
C LYS A 100 -14.17 -15.85 -4.14
N LEU A 101 -12.96 -15.44 -3.73
CA LEU A 101 -12.51 -15.61 -2.35
C LEU A 101 -13.38 -14.77 -1.41
N ALA A 102 -13.65 -13.50 -1.74
CA ALA A 102 -14.54 -12.64 -0.97
C ALA A 102 -15.93 -13.27 -0.79
N GLU A 103 -16.51 -13.84 -1.85
CA GLU A 103 -17.79 -14.59 -1.80
C GLU A 103 -17.70 -15.77 -0.82
N LYS A 104 -16.64 -16.60 -0.92
CA LYS A 104 -16.42 -17.76 -0.04
C LYS A 104 -16.27 -17.37 1.42
N LEU A 105 -15.69 -16.19 1.68
CA LEU A 105 -15.51 -15.65 3.02
C LEU A 105 -16.77 -14.94 3.56
N GLY A 106 -17.83 -14.81 2.75
CA GLY A 106 -19.06 -14.13 3.13
C GLY A 106 -18.91 -12.61 3.24
N MET A 107 -17.98 -12.03 2.48
CA MET A 107 -17.76 -10.60 2.43
C MET A 107 -18.86 -9.89 1.64
N LYS A 108 -19.23 -8.70 2.09
CA LYS A 108 -20.14 -7.79 1.39
C LYS A 108 -19.31 -6.72 0.70
N VAL A 109 -19.12 -6.85 -0.61
CA VAL A 109 -18.31 -5.92 -1.38
C VAL A 109 -19.24 -4.93 -2.09
N ASP A 110 -19.04 -3.63 -1.82
CA ASP A 110 -19.77 -2.53 -2.45
C ASP A 110 -18.81 -1.71 -3.32
N TYR A 111 -19.35 -1.17 -4.42
CA TYR A 111 -18.60 -0.41 -5.43
C TYR A 111 -19.17 1.03 -5.56
N PRO A 112 -18.98 1.90 -4.55
CA PRO A 112 -19.50 3.26 -4.59
C PRO A 112 -18.85 4.09 -5.70
N ARG A 113 -19.72 4.81 -6.47
CA ARG A 113 -19.29 5.75 -7.53
C ARG A 113 -19.46 7.19 -7.02
N MET A 114 -18.52 7.64 -6.21
CA MET A 114 -18.51 9.01 -5.69
C MET A 114 -17.23 9.70 -6.17
N PRO A 115 -17.36 10.88 -6.83
CA PRO A 115 -16.19 11.68 -7.17
C PRO A 115 -15.38 12.02 -5.90
N GLN A 116 -14.08 11.91 -5.97
CA GLN A 116 -13.19 12.27 -4.88
C GLN A 116 -12.35 13.49 -5.25
N SER A 117 -12.01 14.31 -4.27
CA SER A 117 -11.12 15.46 -4.45
C SER A 117 -9.67 15.04 -4.21
N THR A 118 -8.74 15.82 -4.76
CA THR A 118 -7.30 15.62 -4.56
C THR A 118 -6.86 15.73 -3.11
N ASP A 119 -7.67 16.38 -2.25
CA ASP A 119 -7.32 16.59 -0.84
C ASP A 119 -7.42 15.32 0.01
N ARG A 120 -8.23 14.36 -0.45
CA ARG A 120 -8.43 13.10 0.26
C ARG A 120 -8.97 12.04 -0.70
N VAL A 121 -8.09 11.18 -1.17
CA VAL A 121 -8.47 10.04 -2.01
C VAL A 121 -8.50 8.79 -1.15
N LEU A 122 -9.59 8.03 -1.25
CA LEU A 122 -9.76 6.73 -0.64
C LEU A 122 -10.04 5.73 -1.76
N PHE A 123 -9.20 4.72 -1.90
CA PHE A 123 -9.34 3.72 -2.96
C PHE A 123 -10.19 2.53 -2.55
N ALA A 124 -9.98 2.03 -1.33
CA ALA A 124 -10.77 0.98 -0.73
C ALA A 124 -10.77 1.11 0.80
N GLU A 125 -11.66 0.38 1.48
CA GLU A 125 -11.65 0.24 2.92
C GLU A 125 -12.36 -1.03 3.38
N PHE A 126 -11.75 -1.74 4.34
CA PHE A 126 -12.42 -2.78 5.09
C PHE A 126 -13.16 -2.19 6.28
N ARG A 127 -14.39 -2.60 6.49
CA ARG A 127 -15.22 -2.27 7.65
C ARG A 127 -15.70 -3.54 8.33
N GLU A 128 -15.31 -3.69 9.56
CA GLU A 128 -15.77 -4.82 10.37
C GLU A 128 -17.31 -4.91 10.40
N PRO A 129 -17.89 -6.12 10.47
CA PRO A 129 -17.18 -7.40 10.53
C PRO A 129 -16.86 -7.99 9.15
N ASN A 130 -17.48 -7.56 8.06
CA ASN A 130 -17.37 -8.24 6.76
C ASN A 130 -17.76 -7.36 5.56
N LYS A 131 -17.54 -6.05 5.62
CA LYS A 131 -17.80 -5.15 4.50
C LYS A 131 -16.52 -4.65 3.88
N ILE A 132 -16.48 -4.57 2.55
CA ILE A 132 -15.40 -3.92 1.80
C ILE A 132 -16.05 -2.94 0.83
N HIS A 133 -15.53 -1.70 0.81
CA HIS A 133 -15.90 -0.69 -0.17
C HIS A 133 -14.72 -0.47 -1.12
N ILE A 134 -14.96 -0.55 -2.42
CA ILE A 134 -13.99 -0.20 -3.46
C ILE A 134 -14.52 1.02 -4.21
N TYR A 135 -13.83 2.14 -4.11
CA TYR A 135 -14.26 3.40 -4.69
C TYR A 135 -13.92 3.46 -6.17
N MET A 136 -14.95 3.39 -7.00
CA MET A 136 -14.79 3.23 -8.46
C MET A 136 -14.19 4.45 -9.15
N ASP A 137 -14.23 5.65 -8.56
CA ASP A 137 -13.60 6.84 -9.14
C ASP A 137 -12.07 6.64 -9.35
N GLY A 138 -11.38 6.05 -8.37
CA GLY A 138 -9.96 5.71 -8.48
C GLY A 138 -9.69 4.57 -9.47
N VAL A 139 -10.57 3.57 -9.49
CA VAL A 139 -10.48 2.44 -10.44
C VAL A 139 -10.63 2.95 -11.87
N ASP A 140 -11.71 3.70 -12.15
CA ASP A 140 -12.01 4.21 -13.50
C ASP A 140 -10.86 5.10 -14.04
N LYS A 141 -10.26 5.95 -13.18
CA LYS A 141 -9.08 6.75 -13.55
C LYS A 141 -7.84 5.91 -13.82
N GLY A 142 -7.59 4.90 -12.99
CA GLY A 142 -6.47 3.97 -13.20
C GLY A 142 -6.62 3.16 -14.49
N GLU A 143 -7.84 2.71 -14.81
CA GLU A 143 -8.11 1.99 -16.07
C GLU A 143 -7.83 2.87 -17.30
N VAL A 144 -8.11 4.18 -17.23
CA VAL A 144 -7.74 5.13 -18.32
C VAL A 144 -6.23 5.21 -18.47
N LEU A 145 -5.46 5.29 -17.39
CA LEU A 145 -3.99 5.34 -17.43
C LEU A 145 -3.38 4.05 -17.99
N PHE A 146 -4.05 2.92 -17.84
CA PHE A 146 -3.58 1.63 -18.36
C PHE A 146 -3.55 1.57 -19.89
N ALA A 147 -4.17 2.51 -20.59
CA ALA A 147 -4.06 2.64 -22.04
C ALA A 147 -2.63 3.02 -22.50
N GLU A 148 -1.82 3.62 -21.62
CA GLU A 148 -0.45 4.00 -21.93
C GLU A 148 0.46 2.78 -22.14
N PRO A 149 1.23 2.72 -23.27
CA PRO A 149 2.07 1.55 -23.58
C PRO A 149 3.12 1.23 -22.49
N GLY A 150 3.74 2.25 -21.90
CA GLY A 150 4.73 2.10 -20.82
C GLY A 150 4.14 1.48 -19.56
N VAL A 151 2.94 1.91 -19.16
CA VAL A 151 2.20 1.35 -18.04
C VAL A 151 1.87 -0.12 -18.28
N ARG A 152 1.32 -0.43 -19.45
CA ARG A 152 0.91 -1.78 -19.82
C ARG A 152 2.09 -2.75 -19.87
N HIS A 153 3.26 -2.27 -20.30
CA HIS A 153 4.48 -3.06 -20.32
C HIS A 153 4.97 -3.39 -18.90
N ALA A 154 4.98 -2.41 -18.01
CA ALA A 154 5.51 -2.56 -16.66
C ALA A 154 4.57 -3.34 -15.72
N LEU A 155 3.25 -3.09 -15.79
CA LEU A 155 2.25 -3.70 -14.90
C LEU A 155 1.69 -5.04 -15.41
N THR A 156 2.11 -5.52 -16.56
CA THR A 156 1.53 -6.68 -17.27
C THR A 156 0.12 -6.46 -17.84
N ALA A 157 -0.20 -7.21 -18.89
CA ALA A 157 -1.44 -7.04 -19.67
C ALA A 157 -2.75 -7.42 -18.93
N GLN A 158 -2.68 -7.83 -17.67
CA GLN A 158 -3.83 -8.36 -16.90
C GLN A 158 -4.04 -7.64 -15.56
N LEU A 159 -3.67 -6.35 -15.48
CA LEU A 159 -3.96 -5.56 -14.29
C LEU A 159 -5.49 -5.47 -14.07
N ASP A 160 -5.95 -5.94 -12.93
CA ASP A 160 -7.31 -5.70 -12.43
C ASP A 160 -7.22 -4.93 -11.12
N ILE A 161 -7.40 -3.61 -11.20
CA ILE A 161 -7.28 -2.69 -10.06
C ILE A 161 -8.27 -3.07 -8.94
N LYS A 162 -9.48 -3.48 -9.29
CA LYS A 162 -10.49 -3.90 -8.30
C LYS A 162 -10.01 -5.11 -7.52
N LYS A 163 -9.43 -6.11 -8.20
CA LYS A 163 -8.90 -7.30 -7.54
C LYS A 163 -7.69 -7.02 -6.68
N LEU A 164 -6.85 -6.06 -7.07
CA LEU A 164 -5.74 -5.61 -6.23
C LEU A 164 -6.26 -4.95 -4.94
N LEU A 165 -7.16 -3.98 -5.08
CA LEU A 165 -7.76 -3.30 -3.94
C LEU A 165 -8.51 -4.29 -3.03
N LEU A 166 -9.29 -5.19 -3.63
CA LEU A 166 -10.02 -6.23 -2.90
C LEU A 166 -9.07 -7.17 -2.16
N GLY A 167 -7.97 -7.59 -2.79
CA GLY A 167 -6.96 -8.45 -2.17
C GLY A 167 -6.36 -7.84 -0.91
N HIS A 168 -6.07 -6.53 -0.94
CA HIS A 168 -5.55 -5.80 0.22
C HIS A 168 -6.58 -5.77 1.37
N GLU A 169 -7.82 -5.40 1.08
CA GLU A 169 -8.86 -5.32 2.11
C GLU A 169 -9.25 -6.70 2.67
N LEU A 170 -9.14 -7.74 1.86
CA LEU A 170 -9.32 -9.13 2.32
C LEU A 170 -8.25 -9.52 3.35
N PHE A 171 -7.01 -9.02 3.21
CA PHE A 171 -5.99 -9.28 4.22
C PHE A 171 -6.36 -8.67 5.57
N HIS A 172 -6.91 -7.48 5.64
CA HIS A 172 -7.33 -6.88 6.90
C HIS A 172 -8.42 -7.71 7.58
N TRP A 173 -9.34 -8.30 6.83
CA TRP A 173 -10.28 -9.29 7.38
C TRP A 173 -9.57 -10.57 7.86
N VAL A 174 -8.61 -11.09 7.11
CA VAL A 174 -7.81 -12.25 7.51
C VAL A 174 -7.05 -11.94 8.81
N GLU A 175 -6.43 -10.79 8.88
CA GLU A 175 -5.69 -10.32 10.05
C GLU A 175 -6.59 -10.22 11.30
N GLU A 176 -7.83 -9.76 11.15
CA GLU A 176 -8.79 -9.71 12.25
C GLU A 176 -9.29 -11.11 12.64
N LYS A 177 -9.60 -11.96 11.65
CA LYS A 177 -10.02 -13.35 11.89
C LYS A 177 -8.98 -14.15 12.67
N TYR A 178 -7.71 -13.99 12.33
CA TYR A 178 -6.59 -14.73 12.93
C TYR A 178 -5.79 -13.90 13.94
N ARG A 179 -6.33 -12.81 14.47
CA ARG A 179 -5.65 -11.83 15.33
C ARG A 179 -4.91 -12.40 16.55
N LYS A 180 -5.28 -13.60 17.03
CA LYS A 180 -4.66 -14.26 18.17
C LYS A 180 -3.40 -15.05 17.81
N GLU A 181 -3.20 -15.34 16.52
CA GLU A 181 -2.11 -16.19 16.05
C GLU A 181 -1.28 -15.53 14.95
N ILE A 182 -1.87 -14.63 14.14
CA ILE A 182 -1.16 -13.98 13.03
C ILE A 182 -0.01 -13.11 13.54
N TRP A 183 1.14 -13.26 12.93
CA TRP A 183 2.37 -12.62 13.42
C TRP A 183 2.26 -11.09 13.47
N THR A 184 1.64 -10.45 12.50
CA THR A 184 1.47 -8.97 12.46
C THR A 184 0.71 -8.44 13.66
N ARG A 185 -0.21 -9.23 14.24
CA ARG A 185 -1.01 -8.86 15.41
C ARG A 185 -0.41 -9.35 16.73
N THR A 186 0.48 -10.33 16.70
CA THR A 186 1.09 -10.89 17.90
C THR A 186 2.47 -10.33 18.21
N TYR A 187 3.17 -9.79 17.19
CA TYR A 187 4.43 -9.09 17.40
C TYR A 187 4.24 -7.84 18.27
N ARG A 188 5.16 -7.64 19.21
CA ARG A 188 5.19 -6.46 20.09
C ARG A 188 6.57 -5.87 20.16
N LEU A 189 6.65 -4.54 20.00
CA LEU A 189 7.87 -3.79 20.25
C LEU A 189 7.94 -3.42 21.71
N ARG A 190 8.99 -3.85 22.42
CA ARG A 190 9.28 -3.40 23.78
C ARG A 190 9.76 -1.95 23.75
N LEU A 191 8.97 -1.03 24.32
CA LEU A 191 9.31 0.38 24.39
C LEU A 191 10.22 0.71 25.56
N TRP A 192 9.94 0.09 26.72
CA TRP A 192 10.76 0.19 27.92
C TRP A 192 10.43 -0.95 28.88
N GLU A 193 11.40 -1.26 29.76
CA GLU A 193 11.30 -2.25 30.81
C GLU A 193 12.03 -1.77 32.05
N VAL A 194 11.38 -1.85 33.23
CA VAL A 194 11.97 -1.53 34.53
C VAL A 194 11.55 -2.61 35.52
N GLY A 195 12.45 -3.53 35.82
CA GLY A 195 12.14 -4.69 36.65
C GLY A 195 11.04 -5.56 36.01
N PRO A 196 9.98 -5.90 36.73
CA PRO A 196 8.88 -6.70 36.18
C PRO A 196 7.86 -5.89 35.35
N VAL A 197 8.02 -4.57 35.27
CA VAL A 197 7.07 -3.68 34.57
C VAL A 197 7.63 -3.32 33.21
N HIS A 198 6.83 -3.47 32.17
CA HIS A 198 7.22 -3.13 30.81
C HIS A 198 6.04 -2.53 30.03
N ASN A 199 6.37 -1.84 28.95
CA ASN A 199 5.42 -1.31 27.99
C ASN A 199 5.74 -1.84 26.62
N ASP A 200 4.80 -2.58 26.04
CA ASP A 200 4.88 -3.13 24.70
C ASP A 200 3.87 -2.43 23.78
N SER A 201 4.28 -2.15 22.55
CA SER A 201 3.44 -1.53 21.54
C SER A 201 3.28 -2.42 20.32
N THR A 202 2.15 -2.28 19.64
CA THR A 202 1.97 -2.81 18.28
C THR A 202 2.72 -1.95 17.28
N VAL A 203 3.19 -2.57 16.20
CA VAL A 203 3.80 -1.91 15.04
C VAL A 203 2.81 -2.02 13.90
N MET A 204 2.15 -0.91 13.60
CA MET A 204 0.97 -0.91 12.72
C MET A 204 1.32 -1.19 11.26
N VAL A 205 2.46 -0.69 10.81
CA VAL A 205 2.90 -0.87 9.43
C VAL A 205 3.10 -2.33 9.04
N LEU A 206 3.29 -3.24 10.00
CA LEU A 206 3.48 -4.67 9.69
C LEU A 206 2.24 -5.30 9.07
N GLY A 207 1.04 -4.85 9.48
CA GLY A 207 -0.21 -5.25 8.83
C GLY A 207 -0.27 -4.79 7.38
N GLU A 208 0.09 -3.53 7.11
CA GLU A 208 0.11 -2.97 5.75
C GLU A 208 1.11 -3.69 4.84
N ILE A 209 2.34 -3.94 5.34
CA ILE A 209 3.36 -4.69 4.58
C ILE A 209 2.87 -6.11 4.26
N ALA A 210 2.24 -6.77 5.21
CA ALA A 210 1.69 -8.10 5.01
C ALA A 210 0.50 -8.08 4.03
N ALA A 211 -0.34 -7.04 4.05
CA ALA A 211 -1.43 -6.84 3.09
C ALA A 211 -0.91 -6.70 1.66
N MET A 212 0.20 -5.95 1.46
CA MET A 212 0.85 -5.84 0.15
C MET A 212 1.34 -7.21 -0.33
N ALA A 213 2.03 -7.98 0.52
CA ALA A 213 2.54 -9.29 0.17
C ALA A 213 1.43 -10.34 -0.06
N PHE A 214 0.35 -10.28 0.71
CA PHE A 214 -0.85 -11.08 0.51
C PHE A 214 -1.48 -10.79 -0.85
N THR A 215 -1.66 -9.50 -1.17
CA THR A 215 -2.21 -9.04 -2.46
C THR A 215 -1.35 -9.47 -3.63
N GLN A 216 -0.03 -9.32 -3.51
CA GLN A 216 0.94 -9.76 -4.50
C GLN A 216 0.80 -11.27 -4.78
N ALA A 217 0.79 -12.09 -3.72
CA ALA A 217 0.68 -13.54 -3.82
C ALA A 217 -0.69 -13.98 -4.37
N LEU A 218 -1.79 -13.35 -3.91
CA LEU A 218 -3.13 -13.71 -4.34
C LEU A 218 -3.36 -13.41 -5.83
N ASN A 219 -2.82 -12.28 -6.33
CA ASN A 219 -2.95 -11.85 -7.72
C ASN A 219 -1.78 -12.30 -8.61
N ASN A 220 -0.81 -13.05 -8.07
CA ASN A 220 0.38 -13.52 -8.77
C ASN A 220 1.16 -12.39 -9.48
N LEU A 221 1.40 -11.28 -8.77
CA LEU A 221 2.11 -10.12 -9.29
C LEU A 221 3.63 -10.33 -9.19
N HIS A 222 4.37 -9.83 -10.19
CA HIS A 222 5.83 -9.83 -10.20
C HIS A 222 6.44 -8.55 -9.60
N TYR A 223 5.60 -7.56 -9.25
CA TYR A 223 5.98 -6.29 -8.62
C TYR A 223 5.24 -6.11 -7.29
N SER A 224 5.74 -5.21 -6.46
CA SER A 224 5.08 -4.85 -5.20
C SER A 224 3.85 -3.97 -5.45
N PRO A 225 2.69 -4.24 -4.81
CA PRO A 225 1.52 -3.38 -4.89
C PRO A 225 1.74 -1.93 -4.42
N TYR A 226 2.84 -1.60 -3.73
CA TYR A 226 3.21 -0.21 -3.41
C TYR A 226 3.31 0.68 -4.65
N VAL A 227 3.56 0.12 -5.82
CA VAL A 227 3.53 0.85 -7.11
C VAL A 227 2.20 1.57 -7.32
N MET A 228 1.10 0.98 -6.82
CA MET A 228 -0.24 1.56 -6.96
C MET A 228 -0.40 2.88 -6.20
N ASP A 229 0.41 3.17 -5.18
CA ASP A 229 0.36 4.44 -4.46
C ASP A 229 0.54 5.63 -5.41
N ALA A 230 1.60 5.61 -6.22
CA ALA A 230 1.86 6.67 -7.19
C ALA A 230 0.95 6.55 -8.43
N TYR A 231 0.72 5.32 -8.91
CA TYR A 231 -0.09 5.07 -10.09
C TYR A 231 -1.52 5.59 -9.96
N LEU A 232 -2.21 5.26 -8.87
CA LEU A 232 -3.61 5.68 -8.67
C LEU A 232 -3.71 7.19 -8.35
N VAL A 233 -2.71 7.76 -7.64
CA VAL A 233 -2.64 9.21 -7.41
C VAL A 233 -2.47 9.97 -8.71
N TYR A 234 -1.75 9.41 -9.69
CA TYR A 234 -1.55 10.05 -11.00
C TYR A 234 -2.87 10.37 -11.72
N GLY A 235 -3.88 9.54 -11.56
CA GLY A 235 -5.22 9.78 -12.10
C GLY A 235 -5.94 11.01 -11.53
N TYR A 236 -5.41 11.57 -10.42
CA TYR A 236 -5.94 12.79 -9.79
C TYR A 236 -5.02 13.99 -9.98
N SER A 237 -3.70 13.79 -9.85
CA SER A 237 -2.70 14.83 -10.04
C SER A 237 -1.35 14.20 -10.45
N PRO A 238 -0.91 14.41 -11.70
CA PRO A 238 0.43 14.02 -12.15
C PRO A 238 1.55 14.64 -11.32
N GLU A 239 1.35 15.87 -10.81
CA GLU A 239 2.31 16.57 -9.95
C GLU A 239 2.45 15.86 -8.60
N ALA A 240 1.32 15.53 -7.95
CA ALA A 240 1.31 14.81 -6.68
C ALA A 240 1.91 13.41 -6.81
N ALA A 241 1.60 12.71 -7.90
CA ALA A 241 2.18 11.39 -8.18
C ALA A 241 3.68 11.45 -8.46
N SER A 242 4.15 12.48 -9.19
CA SER A 242 5.58 12.67 -9.44
C SER A 242 6.35 12.99 -8.17
N ALA A 243 5.77 13.78 -7.28
CA ALA A 243 6.34 14.06 -5.97
C ALA A 243 6.38 12.82 -5.07
N LEU A 244 5.31 12.02 -5.07
CA LEU A 244 5.27 10.75 -4.35
C LEU A 244 6.31 9.75 -4.91
N TYR A 245 6.46 9.68 -6.22
CA TYR A 245 7.50 8.89 -6.86
C TYR A 245 8.91 9.30 -6.39
N GLU A 246 9.22 10.60 -6.31
CA GLU A 246 10.51 11.09 -5.80
C GLU A 246 10.75 10.64 -4.36
N GLU A 247 9.72 10.73 -3.52
CA GLU A 247 9.76 10.25 -2.14
C GLU A 247 10.04 8.75 -2.09
N MET A 248 9.30 7.94 -2.85
CA MET A 248 9.45 6.49 -2.90
C MET A 248 10.85 6.06 -3.36
N MET A 249 11.35 6.66 -4.44
CA MET A 249 12.70 6.41 -4.96
C MET A 249 13.77 6.80 -3.93
N THR A 250 13.62 7.94 -3.27
CA THR A 250 14.54 8.41 -2.22
C THR A 250 14.58 7.42 -1.05
N PHE A 251 13.44 6.94 -0.57
CA PHE A 251 13.40 5.93 0.48
C PHE A 251 13.99 4.59 0.04
N ALA A 252 13.82 4.22 -1.22
CA ALA A 252 14.45 3.03 -1.79
C ALA A 252 15.98 3.17 -1.98
N GLY A 253 16.54 4.38 -1.75
CA GLY A 253 17.95 4.66 -1.97
C GLY A 253 18.32 4.79 -3.45
N ARG A 254 17.35 5.09 -4.30
CA ARG A 254 17.50 5.23 -5.76
C ARG A 254 17.36 6.69 -6.18
N THR A 255 18.01 7.07 -7.27
CA THR A 255 17.87 8.41 -7.85
C THR A 255 16.66 8.44 -8.78
N PRO A 256 15.69 9.36 -8.55
CA PRO A 256 14.57 9.54 -9.48
C PRO A 256 15.06 9.96 -10.86
N ARG A 257 14.54 9.32 -11.91
CA ARG A 257 14.82 9.74 -13.28
C ARG A 257 14.18 11.10 -13.59
N LEU A 258 14.83 11.89 -14.44
CA LEU A 258 14.21 13.05 -15.08
C LEU A 258 13.54 12.61 -16.38
N PRO A 259 12.42 13.26 -16.77
CA PRO A 259 11.84 13.02 -18.08
C PRO A 259 12.83 13.43 -19.16
N GLU A 260 12.86 12.69 -20.27
CA GLU A 260 13.65 13.09 -21.45
C GLU A 260 13.11 14.44 -21.95
N GLU A 261 14.01 15.36 -22.28
CA GLU A 261 13.62 16.59 -22.95
C GLU A 261 12.98 16.24 -24.29
N PRO A 262 11.82 16.82 -24.64
CA PRO A 262 11.24 16.59 -25.96
C PRO A 262 12.26 16.98 -27.03
N GLU A 263 12.51 16.08 -27.99
CA GLU A 263 13.36 16.43 -29.14
C GLU A 263 12.84 17.74 -29.78
N PRO A 264 13.71 18.70 -30.08
CA PRO A 264 13.29 19.93 -30.71
C PRO A 264 12.55 19.57 -31.99
N ALA A 265 11.33 20.05 -32.15
CA ALA A 265 10.56 19.87 -33.38
C ALA A 265 11.37 20.41 -34.57
N GLU A 266 11.66 19.51 -35.52
CA GLU A 266 12.28 19.90 -36.82
C GLU A 266 11.39 20.82 -37.66
#